data_9ebfe1fdd81819e0173e7b26127e9961
#
_entry.id   9ebfe1fdd81819e0173e7b26127e9961
#
_cell.length_a   1.000
_cell.length_b   1.000
_cell.length_c   1.000
_cell.angle_alpha   90.00
_cell.angle_beta   90.00
_cell.angle_gamma   90.00
#
_symmetry.space_group_name_H-M   'P 1'
#
loop_
_entity.id
_entity.type
_entity.pdbx_description
1 polymer ?
#
loop_
_entity_poly.entity_id
_entity_poly.type
_entity_poly.pdbx_seq_one_letter_code
_entity_poly.pdbx_strand_id
1 'polypeptide(L)'
;MKIILTESQERLLYKHMLNEYMQDGFNLKTLYNMNPFDEDDGFYYPQRLSDYCVKYIGEPMNDGSSRQVFDINDNRVLKLAYNKAGIEQNKVEYNIWTDSKSPLLPSILAHSREFAWIITEQVIPCNKSDFEKILGIPYDYAYLRYQNEDDKLERKQYKNYNNKKLPSNKEICYDGFLVFLSDFLDGVYIDYDDDDGVNQYYLNLIKQDGWFNDLYILIRKYHLEPLDIDLRNLGIALRNGVPTIVILDSGLNDEVCAKYY
;
A
#
# COMPACT_ATOMS: atom_id res chain seq x y z
N MET A 1 13.72 18.08 14.42
CA MET A 1 13.97 19.37 13.73
C MET A 1 13.28 19.28 12.36
N LYS A 2 12.20 20.06 12.13
CA LYS A 2 11.51 20.09 10.84
C LYS A 2 12.34 20.99 9.90
N ILE A 3 12.90 20.44 8.85
CA ILE A 3 13.48 21.23 7.76
C ILE A 3 12.32 21.61 6.84
N ILE A 4 11.90 22.87 6.89
CA ILE A 4 10.92 23.42 5.94
C ILE A 4 11.75 23.95 4.78
N LEU A 5 11.69 23.28 3.65
CA LEU A 5 12.32 23.75 2.43
C LEU A 5 11.44 24.85 1.81
N THR A 6 12.07 25.90 1.32
CA THR A 6 11.37 26.86 0.46
C THR A 6 11.13 26.23 -0.91
N GLU A 7 10.13 26.69 -1.65
CA GLU A 7 9.81 26.21 -3.00
C GLU A 7 11.06 26.21 -3.93
N SER A 8 11.93 27.19 -3.78
CA SER A 8 13.21 27.27 -4.50
C SER A 8 14.21 26.20 -4.11
N GLN A 9 14.25 25.83 -2.80
CA GLN A 9 15.12 24.78 -2.30
C GLN A 9 14.60 23.40 -2.69
N GLU A 10 13.29 23.23 -2.68
CA GLU A 10 12.64 22.04 -3.17
C GLU A 10 12.90 21.81 -4.66
N ARG A 11 12.77 22.87 -5.48
CA ARG A 11 13.15 22.82 -6.92
C ARG A 11 14.63 22.52 -7.15
N LEU A 12 15.51 23.04 -6.30
CA LEU A 12 16.96 22.77 -6.39
C LEU A 12 17.26 21.32 -6.01
N LEU A 13 16.65 20.81 -4.97
CA LEU A 13 16.78 19.41 -4.53
C LEU A 13 16.24 18.47 -5.63
N TYR A 14 15.07 18.77 -6.19
CA TYR A 14 14.50 18.06 -7.34
C TYR A 14 15.43 18.08 -8.54
N LYS A 15 16.00 19.23 -8.85
CA LYS A 15 16.93 19.37 -9.98
C LYS A 15 18.23 18.59 -9.77
N HIS A 16 18.69 18.49 -8.53
CA HIS A 16 19.86 17.67 -8.17
C HIS A 16 19.52 16.18 -8.30
N MET A 17 18.41 15.76 -7.71
CA MET A 17 17.91 14.38 -7.82
C MET A 17 17.70 13.97 -9.29
N LEU A 18 17.06 14.79 -10.10
CA LEU A 18 16.84 14.52 -11.52
C LEU A 18 18.12 14.36 -12.33
N ASN A 19 19.24 14.97 -11.92
CA ASN A 19 20.52 14.86 -12.60
C ASN A 19 21.35 13.64 -12.15
N GLU A 20 21.08 13.07 -10.98
CA GLU A 20 21.78 11.88 -10.47
C GLU A 20 21.24 10.57 -11.04
N TYR A 21 20.06 10.60 -11.67
CA TYR A 21 19.39 9.40 -12.20
C TYR A 21 19.68 9.20 -13.69
N MET A 22 20.87 8.76 -14.00
CA MET A 22 21.23 8.33 -15.34
C MET A 22 21.65 6.87 -15.32
N GLN A 23 20.84 6.01 -15.88
CA GLN A 23 21.16 4.60 -16.09
C GLN A 23 21.01 4.29 -17.57
N ASP A 24 22.04 3.74 -18.22
CA ASP A 24 22.07 3.19 -19.60
C ASP A 24 21.04 3.77 -20.59
N GLY A 25 20.91 5.13 -20.59
CA GLY A 25 19.96 5.85 -21.43
C GLY A 25 18.65 6.27 -20.76
N PHE A 26 18.29 5.73 -19.58
CA PHE A 26 17.17 6.24 -18.80
C PHE A 26 17.55 7.57 -18.16
N ASN A 27 16.71 8.57 -18.35
CA ASN A 27 16.92 9.91 -17.81
C ASN A 27 15.62 10.43 -17.19
N LEU A 28 15.61 10.53 -15.87
CA LEU A 28 14.46 10.98 -15.12
C LEU A 28 14.01 12.41 -15.52
N LYS A 29 14.94 13.28 -15.90
CA LYS A 29 14.60 14.62 -16.38
C LYS A 29 13.85 14.56 -17.71
N THR A 30 14.19 13.61 -18.59
CA THR A 30 13.41 13.38 -19.82
C THR A 30 12.00 12.94 -19.48
N LEU A 31 11.84 11.94 -18.60
CA LEU A 31 10.54 11.47 -18.13
C LEU A 31 9.72 12.60 -17.48
N TYR A 32 10.36 13.44 -16.66
CA TYR A 32 9.71 14.59 -16.01
C TYR A 32 9.19 15.63 -16.99
N ASN A 33 9.90 15.84 -18.12
CA ASN A 33 9.51 16.80 -19.15
C ASN A 33 8.53 16.23 -20.19
N MET A 34 8.29 14.92 -20.16
CA MET A 34 7.27 14.32 -21.04
C MET A 34 5.89 14.68 -20.52
N ASN A 35 5.11 15.37 -21.35
CA ASN A 35 3.72 15.64 -21.05
C ASN A 35 2.85 14.40 -21.38
N PRO A 36 2.22 13.76 -20.40
CA PRO A 36 1.35 12.62 -20.66
C PRO A 36 -0.08 13.02 -21.04
N PHE A 37 -0.38 14.33 -21.05
CA PHE A 37 -1.70 14.83 -21.41
C PHE A 37 -1.66 15.41 -22.82
N ASP A 38 -2.73 15.20 -23.56
CA ASP A 38 -2.93 15.88 -24.82
C ASP A 38 -3.16 17.37 -24.60
N GLU A 39 -2.58 18.21 -25.44
CA GLU A 39 -2.67 19.67 -25.32
C GLU A 39 -4.05 20.18 -25.73
N ASP A 40 -4.73 19.45 -26.63
CA ASP A 40 -6.01 19.88 -27.20
C ASP A 40 -7.22 19.46 -26.36
N ASP A 41 -7.23 18.21 -25.85
CA ASP A 41 -8.39 17.64 -25.16
C ASP A 41 -8.13 17.30 -23.67
N GLY A 42 -6.89 17.43 -23.20
CA GLY A 42 -6.49 17.11 -21.84
C GLY A 42 -6.61 15.61 -21.50
N PHE A 43 -6.70 14.75 -22.52
CA PHE A 43 -6.73 13.31 -22.31
C PHE A 43 -5.38 12.82 -21.82
N TYR A 44 -5.42 11.83 -20.90
CA TYR A 44 -4.21 11.18 -20.38
C TYR A 44 -3.79 10.03 -21.29
N TYR A 45 -2.59 10.16 -21.87
CA TYR A 45 -1.96 9.14 -22.71
C TYR A 45 -0.70 8.57 -22.04
N PRO A 46 -0.84 7.54 -21.22
CA PRO A 46 0.29 6.94 -20.50
C PRO A 46 1.28 6.22 -21.42
N GLN A 47 0.86 5.82 -22.63
CA GLN A 47 1.64 4.96 -23.51
C GLN A 47 3.03 5.52 -23.81
N ARG A 48 3.15 6.82 -24.03
CA ARG A 48 4.48 7.45 -24.29
C ARG A 48 5.44 7.30 -23.10
N LEU A 49 4.93 7.43 -21.87
CA LEU A 49 5.72 7.24 -20.65
C LEU A 49 6.08 5.78 -20.45
N SER A 50 5.10 4.89 -20.67
CA SER A 50 5.30 3.44 -20.60
C SER A 50 6.34 2.96 -21.61
N ASP A 51 6.20 3.36 -22.88
CA ASP A 51 7.15 2.99 -23.94
C ASP A 51 8.58 3.49 -23.62
N TYR A 52 8.69 4.70 -23.05
CA TYR A 52 9.96 5.23 -22.61
C TYR A 52 10.57 4.38 -21.49
N CYS A 53 9.76 4.03 -20.47
CA CYS A 53 10.21 3.20 -19.36
C CYS A 53 10.60 1.79 -19.84
N VAL A 54 9.77 1.14 -20.64
CA VAL A 54 10.08 -0.19 -21.20
C VAL A 54 11.36 -0.17 -22.03
N LYS A 55 11.55 0.87 -22.86
CA LYS A 55 12.74 0.99 -23.70
C LYS A 55 14.04 1.14 -22.91
N TYR A 56 14.03 1.88 -21.81
CA TYR A 56 15.26 2.28 -21.11
C TYR A 56 15.44 1.63 -19.73
N ILE A 57 14.38 1.07 -19.14
CA ILE A 57 14.43 0.36 -17.87
C ILE A 57 14.21 -1.14 -18.09
N GLY A 58 13.26 -1.51 -18.95
CA GLY A 58 12.82 -2.89 -19.20
C GLY A 58 11.35 -3.08 -18.86
N GLU A 59 10.91 -4.34 -18.89
CA GLU A 59 9.52 -4.69 -18.58
C GLU A 59 9.16 -4.34 -17.13
N PRO A 60 7.90 -3.95 -16.85
CA PRO A 60 7.47 -3.67 -15.49
C PRO A 60 7.56 -4.93 -14.61
N MET A 61 7.98 -4.76 -13.37
CA MET A 61 7.99 -5.82 -12.34
C MET A 61 6.57 -6.26 -11.98
N ASN A 62 5.62 -5.34 -12.04
CA ASN A 62 4.22 -5.55 -11.78
C ASN A 62 3.39 -4.66 -12.71
N ASP A 63 2.33 -5.24 -13.29
CA ASP A 63 1.38 -4.57 -14.16
C ASP A 63 -0.02 -4.68 -13.55
N GLY A 64 -0.32 -3.72 -12.69
CA GLY A 64 -1.63 -3.61 -12.04
C GLY A 64 -2.69 -2.95 -12.93
N SER A 65 -3.94 -2.94 -12.49
CA SER A 65 -5.06 -2.34 -13.24
C SER A 65 -4.93 -0.82 -13.44
N SER A 66 -4.21 -0.13 -12.59
CA SER A 66 -4.08 1.32 -12.58
C SER A 66 -2.64 1.83 -12.70
N ARG A 67 -1.65 1.02 -12.31
CA ARG A 67 -0.24 1.41 -12.26
C ARG A 67 0.69 0.29 -12.72
N GLN A 68 1.77 0.68 -13.38
CA GLN A 68 2.92 -0.16 -13.69
C GLN A 68 4.07 0.18 -12.75
N VAL A 69 4.82 -0.83 -12.31
CA VAL A 69 5.94 -0.68 -11.38
C VAL A 69 7.23 -1.12 -12.07
N PHE A 70 8.22 -0.24 -12.13
CA PHE A 70 9.51 -0.47 -12.75
C PHE A 70 10.62 -0.40 -11.70
N ASP A 71 11.58 -1.34 -11.76
CA ASP A 71 12.83 -1.25 -11.00
C ASP A 71 13.78 -0.28 -11.69
N ILE A 72 14.09 0.83 -11.03
CA ILE A 72 15.01 1.83 -11.57
C ILE A 72 16.39 1.76 -10.92
N ASN A 73 16.70 0.64 -10.25
CA ASN A 73 17.92 0.36 -9.51
C ASN A 73 18.14 1.25 -8.26
N ASP A 74 19.27 1.06 -7.61
CA ASP A 74 19.66 1.80 -6.39
C ASP A 74 18.59 1.76 -5.29
N ASN A 75 17.92 0.61 -5.13
CA ASN A 75 16.83 0.40 -4.18
C ASN A 75 15.64 1.36 -4.38
N ARG A 76 15.23 1.56 -5.63
CA ARG A 76 14.13 2.45 -5.99
C ARG A 76 13.22 1.83 -7.04
N VAL A 77 11.95 2.17 -6.92
CA VAL A 77 10.93 1.80 -7.90
C VAL A 77 10.19 3.02 -8.41
N LEU A 78 9.86 2.98 -9.69
CA LEU A 78 8.99 3.95 -10.35
C LEU A 78 7.60 3.35 -10.47
N LYS A 79 6.61 4.00 -9.90
CA LYS A 79 5.18 3.67 -10.07
C LYS A 79 4.60 4.62 -11.11
N LEU A 80 4.33 4.11 -12.28
CA LEU A 80 3.76 4.84 -13.42
C LEU A 80 2.26 4.63 -13.47
N ALA A 81 1.47 5.70 -13.45
CA ALA A 81 0.03 5.62 -13.64
C ALA A 81 -0.30 5.17 -15.06
N TYR A 82 -1.19 4.20 -15.18
CA TYR A 82 -1.68 3.69 -16.46
C TYR A 82 -2.99 4.38 -16.91
N ASN A 83 -3.69 4.98 -15.94
CA ASN A 83 -4.96 5.68 -16.16
C ASN A 83 -5.16 6.76 -15.09
N LYS A 84 -6.30 7.46 -15.13
CA LYS A 84 -6.64 8.50 -14.16
C LYS A 84 -6.74 7.99 -12.72
N ALA A 85 -7.19 6.75 -12.52
CA ALA A 85 -7.20 6.13 -11.19
C ALA A 85 -5.77 6.03 -10.62
N GLY A 86 -4.80 5.60 -11.44
CA GLY A 86 -3.40 5.53 -11.04
C GLY A 86 -2.80 6.89 -10.69
N ILE A 87 -3.20 7.96 -11.39
CA ILE A 87 -2.78 9.34 -11.04
C ILE A 87 -3.29 9.72 -9.66
N GLU A 88 -4.58 9.50 -9.39
CA GLU A 88 -5.16 9.80 -8.08
C GLU A 88 -4.54 8.93 -6.97
N GLN A 89 -4.28 7.65 -7.23
CA GLN A 89 -3.58 6.78 -6.28
C GLN A 89 -2.17 7.31 -5.96
N ASN A 90 -1.38 7.72 -6.97
CA ASN A 90 -0.07 8.32 -6.76
C ASN A 90 -0.16 9.58 -5.90
N LYS A 91 -1.16 10.42 -6.15
CA LYS A 91 -1.40 11.66 -5.41
C LYS A 91 -1.81 11.39 -3.97
N VAL A 92 -2.71 10.44 -3.74
CA VAL A 92 -3.15 10.02 -2.40
C VAL A 92 -1.95 9.46 -1.62
N GLU A 93 -1.18 8.55 -2.21
CA GLU A 93 0.01 7.96 -1.59
C GLU A 93 1.03 9.04 -1.19
N TYR A 94 1.30 10.01 -2.07
CA TYR A 94 2.17 11.14 -1.78
C TYR A 94 1.64 12.00 -0.62
N ASN A 95 0.36 12.32 -0.62
CA ASN A 95 -0.26 13.15 0.41
C ASN A 95 -0.21 12.46 1.79
N ILE A 96 -0.54 11.16 1.84
CA ILE A 96 -0.48 10.36 3.06
C ILE A 96 0.95 10.31 3.59
N TRP A 97 1.93 10.00 2.72
CA TRP A 97 3.33 9.97 3.12
C TRP A 97 3.83 11.33 3.62
N THR A 98 3.47 12.42 2.93
CA THR A 98 3.90 13.78 3.29
C THR A 98 3.32 14.23 4.62
N ASP A 99 2.05 13.93 4.87
CA ASP A 99 1.32 14.35 6.07
C ASP A 99 1.63 13.46 7.28
N SER A 100 1.67 12.13 7.11
CA SER A 100 1.87 11.21 8.23
C SER A 100 3.32 11.03 8.63
N LYS A 101 4.24 11.00 7.65
CA LYS A 101 5.64 10.56 7.84
C LYS A 101 5.73 9.22 8.55
N SER A 102 4.72 8.36 8.36
CA SER A 102 4.64 7.07 9.02
C SER A 102 5.79 6.14 8.59
N PRO A 103 6.41 5.42 9.53
CA PRO A 103 7.40 4.40 9.20
C PRO A 103 6.80 3.20 8.46
N LEU A 104 5.47 3.07 8.44
CA LEU A 104 4.75 2.01 7.75
C LEU A 104 4.61 2.28 6.23
N LEU A 105 5.10 3.39 5.72
CA LEU A 105 5.02 3.75 4.31
C LEU A 105 6.41 3.78 3.68
N PRO A 106 6.57 3.33 2.42
CA PRO A 106 7.78 3.58 1.66
C PRO A 106 8.02 5.09 1.51
N SER A 107 9.29 5.49 1.59
CA SER A 107 9.66 6.89 1.36
C SER A 107 9.39 7.26 -0.09
N ILE A 108 8.73 8.40 -0.33
CA ILE A 108 8.57 8.95 -1.67
C ILE A 108 9.74 9.90 -1.94
N LEU A 109 10.49 9.60 -2.99
CA LEU A 109 11.73 10.28 -3.33
C LEU A 109 11.52 11.35 -4.39
N ALA A 110 10.59 11.13 -5.34
CA ALA A 110 10.27 12.07 -6.40
C ALA A 110 8.87 11.79 -6.96
N HIS A 111 8.30 12.78 -7.66
CA HIS A 111 7.04 12.65 -8.38
C HIS A 111 7.00 13.57 -9.61
N SER A 112 6.15 13.28 -10.60
CA SER A 112 5.82 14.24 -11.66
C SER A 112 4.88 15.32 -11.14
N ARG A 113 4.80 16.44 -11.85
CA ARG A 113 3.93 17.57 -11.45
C ARG A 113 2.48 17.15 -11.28
N GLU A 114 1.97 16.32 -12.19
CA GLU A 114 0.58 15.84 -12.24
C GLU A 114 0.40 14.44 -11.67
N PHE A 115 1.39 13.93 -10.92
CA PHE A 115 1.37 12.57 -10.34
C PHE A 115 1.20 11.44 -11.36
N ALA A 116 1.57 11.67 -12.61
CA ALA A 116 1.62 10.62 -13.62
C ALA A 116 2.60 9.49 -13.22
N TRP A 117 3.59 9.80 -12.41
CA TRP A 117 4.49 8.85 -11.77
C TRP A 117 5.00 9.35 -10.42
N ILE A 118 5.35 8.41 -9.57
CA ILE A 118 6.10 8.63 -8.32
C ILE A 118 7.28 7.66 -8.26
N ILE A 119 8.35 8.08 -7.59
CA ILE A 119 9.48 7.20 -7.25
C ILE A 119 9.47 6.98 -5.75
N THR A 120 9.53 5.71 -5.35
CA THR A 120 9.59 5.32 -3.95
C THR A 120 10.86 4.51 -3.67
N GLU A 121 11.23 4.39 -2.40
CA GLU A 121 12.19 3.37 -2.00
C GLU A 121 11.69 1.98 -2.41
N GLN A 122 12.59 1.14 -2.88
CA GLN A 122 12.30 -0.26 -3.11
C GLN A 122 12.30 -0.99 -1.78
N VAL A 123 11.31 -1.83 -1.57
CA VAL A 123 11.20 -2.69 -0.39
C VAL A 123 11.10 -4.14 -0.80
N ILE A 124 11.52 -5.04 0.07
CA ILE A 124 11.45 -6.48 -0.19
C ILE A 124 10.00 -6.92 -0.01
N PRO A 125 9.36 -7.59 -1.01
CA PRO A 125 8.03 -8.13 -0.82
C PRO A 125 7.96 -9.03 0.41
N CYS A 126 6.93 -8.84 1.23
CA CYS A 126 6.73 -9.64 2.43
C CYS A 126 6.15 -11.02 2.08
N ASN A 127 6.62 -12.06 2.74
CA ASN A 127 5.98 -13.36 2.73
C ASN A 127 5.41 -13.70 4.11
N LYS A 128 4.56 -14.74 4.20
CA LYS A 128 3.88 -15.10 5.46
C LYS A 128 4.85 -15.39 6.60
N SER A 129 5.94 -16.10 6.33
CA SER A 129 6.93 -16.45 7.36
C SER A 129 7.64 -15.23 7.93
N ASP A 130 8.00 -14.28 7.06
CA ASP A 130 8.63 -13.03 7.51
C ASP A 130 7.62 -12.14 8.25
N PHE A 131 6.37 -12.09 7.79
CA PHE A 131 5.28 -11.38 8.46
C PHE A 131 5.11 -11.89 9.90
N GLU A 132 4.92 -13.21 10.05
CA GLU A 132 4.72 -13.86 11.35
C GLU A 132 5.91 -13.67 12.28
N LYS A 133 7.12 -13.73 11.73
CA LYS A 133 8.36 -13.52 12.49
C LYS A 133 8.52 -12.09 13.00
N ILE A 134 8.12 -11.10 12.20
CA ILE A 134 8.28 -9.68 12.56
C ILE A 134 7.18 -9.22 13.50
N LEU A 135 5.92 -9.59 13.24
CA LEU A 135 4.77 -9.10 14.01
C LEU A 135 4.31 -10.05 15.12
N GLY A 136 4.77 -11.29 15.11
CA GLY A 136 4.47 -12.26 16.17
C GLY A 136 3.05 -12.82 16.17
N ILE A 137 2.26 -12.55 15.12
CA ILE A 137 0.92 -13.13 14.91
C ILE A 137 0.89 -13.87 13.57
N PRO A 138 0.11 -14.96 13.45
CA PRO A 138 -0.10 -15.64 12.18
C PRO A 138 -0.68 -14.69 11.13
N TYR A 139 -0.29 -14.88 9.85
CA TYR A 139 -0.87 -14.10 8.77
C TYR A 139 -2.31 -14.50 8.50
N ASP A 140 -2.58 -15.77 8.24
CA ASP A 140 -3.91 -16.28 7.96
C ASP A 140 -4.21 -17.60 8.67
N TYR A 141 -5.51 -17.83 8.85
CA TYR A 141 -6.05 -19.17 9.06
C TYR A 141 -6.91 -19.55 7.86
N ALA A 142 -6.81 -20.80 7.43
CA ALA A 142 -7.47 -21.30 6.22
C ALA A 142 -8.99 -21.06 6.17
N TYR A 143 -9.64 -20.83 7.31
CA TYR A 143 -11.08 -20.60 7.39
C TYR A 143 -11.52 -19.13 7.26
N LEU A 144 -10.61 -18.15 7.46
CA LEU A 144 -10.93 -16.72 7.31
C LEU A 144 -10.94 -16.26 5.85
N ARG A 145 -10.45 -17.07 4.91
CA ARG A 145 -10.41 -16.74 3.47
C ARG A 145 -11.76 -16.73 2.76
N TYR A 146 -12.86 -16.98 3.46
CA TYR A 146 -14.14 -17.29 2.83
C TYR A 146 -15.12 -16.16 2.82
N GLN A 147 -14.83 -15.11 2.10
CA GLN A 147 -15.84 -14.12 1.70
C GLN A 147 -16.51 -14.46 0.37
N ASN A 148 -16.09 -15.50 -0.36
CA ASN A 148 -16.78 -15.90 -1.59
C ASN A 148 -18.02 -16.72 -1.27
N GLU A 149 -19.18 -16.11 -1.46
CA GLU A 149 -20.50 -16.72 -1.23
C GLU A 149 -20.79 -17.97 -2.08
N ASP A 150 -20.00 -18.27 -3.10
CA ASP A 150 -20.27 -19.32 -4.09
C ASP A 150 -19.68 -20.69 -3.77
N ASP A 151 -18.80 -20.81 -2.77
CA ASP A 151 -18.19 -22.11 -2.48
C ASP A 151 -18.94 -22.89 -1.37
N LYS A 152 -19.86 -23.75 -1.83
CA LYS A 152 -20.69 -24.59 -0.93
C LYS A 152 -19.91 -25.59 -0.09
N LEU A 153 -18.71 -25.98 -0.56
CA LEU A 153 -17.88 -26.97 0.13
C LEU A 153 -17.25 -26.35 1.37
N GLU A 154 -16.86 -25.12 1.27
CA GLU A 154 -16.21 -24.34 2.29
C GLU A 154 -17.18 -23.89 3.37
N ARG A 155 -18.39 -23.47 2.98
CA ARG A 155 -19.49 -23.23 3.95
C ARG A 155 -19.80 -24.46 4.82
N LYS A 156 -19.58 -25.67 4.30
CA LYS A 156 -19.79 -26.91 5.05
C LYS A 156 -18.66 -27.16 6.05
N GLN A 157 -17.43 -26.80 5.69
CA GLN A 157 -16.28 -26.86 6.59
C GLN A 157 -16.38 -25.78 7.68
N TYR A 158 -16.78 -24.57 7.32
CA TYR A 158 -17.02 -23.47 8.25
C TYR A 158 -18.13 -23.81 9.27
N LYS A 159 -19.29 -24.37 8.84
CA LYS A 159 -20.33 -24.83 9.77
C LYS A 159 -19.85 -25.92 10.72
N ASN A 160 -19.01 -26.84 10.25
CA ASN A 160 -18.46 -27.90 11.08
C ASN A 160 -17.41 -27.35 12.05
N TYR A 161 -16.76 -26.25 11.72
CA TYR A 161 -15.77 -25.60 12.57
C TYR A 161 -16.45 -24.80 13.70
N ASN A 162 -17.47 -24.01 13.39
CA ASN A 162 -18.22 -23.22 14.38
C ASN A 162 -18.96 -24.05 15.44
N ASN A 163 -19.17 -25.36 15.20
CA ASN A 163 -19.73 -26.26 16.21
C ASN A 163 -18.70 -26.90 17.16
N LYS A 164 -17.41 -26.60 16.96
CA LYS A 164 -16.36 -27.01 17.91
C LYS A 164 -15.94 -25.76 18.66
N LYS A 165 -15.96 -25.80 20.00
CA LYS A 165 -15.29 -24.79 20.83
C LYS A 165 -13.87 -24.62 20.31
N LEU A 166 -13.62 -23.50 19.66
CA LEU A 166 -12.31 -23.16 19.11
C LEU A 166 -11.33 -22.94 20.26
N PRO A 167 -10.12 -23.45 20.18
CA PRO A 167 -9.12 -23.10 21.18
C PRO A 167 -8.79 -21.62 20.98
N SER A 168 -9.02 -20.83 22.00
CA SER A 168 -8.97 -19.35 22.03
C SER A 168 -7.73 -18.68 21.42
N ASN A 169 -6.67 -19.42 21.11
CA ASN A 169 -5.43 -18.86 20.58
C ASN A 169 -5.17 -19.17 19.10
N LYS A 170 -6.09 -19.84 18.38
CA LYS A 170 -5.87 -20.25 16.98
C LYS A 170 -6.61 -19.38 15.95
N GLU A 171 -7.44 -18.46 16.40
CA GLU A 171 -8.27 -17.62 15.52
C GLU A 171 -7.68 -16.23 15.30
N ILE A 172 -6.73 -15.84 16.13
CA ILE A 172 -6.10 -14.55 16.05
C ILE A 172 -5.08 -14.58 14.93
N CYS A 173 -5.38 -13.85 13.86
CA CYS A 173 -4.50 -13.71 12.71
C CYS A 173 -4.68 -12.33 12.05
N TYR A 174 -3.76 -11.98 11.15
CA TYR A 174 -3.80 -10.68 10.49
C TYR A 174 -5.00 -10.50 9.57
N ASP A 175 -5.35 -11.53 8.77
CA ASP A 175 -6.56 -11.45 7.92
C ASP A 175 -7.83 -11.19 8.77
N GLY A 176 -7.93 -11.84 9.93
CA GLY A 176 -9.02 -11.59 10.89
C GLY A 176 -8.99 -10.18 11.49
N PHE A 177 -7.81 -9.65 11.73
CA PHE A 177 -7.64 -8.28 12.19
C PHE A 177 -8.10 -7.25 11.13
N LEU A 178 -7.81 -7.47 9.84
CA LEU A 178 -8.29 -6.59 8.76
C LEU A 178 -9.82 -6.59 8.64
N VAL A 179 -10.45 -7.78 8.72
CA VAL A 179 -11.91 -7.91 8.73
C VAL A 179 -12.49 -7.18 9.94
N PHE A 180 -11.93 -7.40 11.11
CA PHE A 180 -12.32 -6.68 12.32
C PHE A 180 -12.20 -5.15 12.15
N LEU A 181 -11.12 -4.66 11.55
CA LEU A 181 -10.95 -3.21 11.31
C LEU A 181 -12.00 -2.66 10.34
N SER A 182 -12.31 -3.37 9.26
CA SER A 182 -13.33 -2.97 8.30
C SER A 182 -14.68 -2.81 9.00
N ASP A 183 -15.14 -3.86 9.69
CA ASP A 183 -16.42 -3.85 10.42
C ASP A 183 -16.46 -2.77 11.53
N PHE A 184 -15.34 -2.62 12.24
CA PHE A 184 -15.23 -1.65 13.34
C PHE A 184 -15.30 -0.20 12.85
N LEU A 185 -14.70 0.11 11.70
CA LEU A 185 -14.69 1.46 11.13
C LEU A 185 -16.01 1.81 10.46
N ASP A 186 -16.70 0.83 9.88
CA ASP A 186 -18.03 1.01 9.28
C ASP A 186 -19.14 1.19 10.33
N GLY A 187 -18.80 1.12 11.61
CA GLY A 187 -19.77 1.24 12.70
C GLY A 187 -20.74 0.07 12.75
N VAL A 188 -20.43 -1.01 12.07
CA VAL A 188 -21.08 -2.29 12.28
C VAL A 188 -20.69 -2.71 13.70
N TYR A 189 -21.52 -2.34 14.67
CA TYR A 189 -21.41 -2.84 16.03
C TYR A 189 -21.46 -4.35 15.91
N ILE A 190 -20.32 -4.97 16.08
CA ILE A 190 -20.20 -6.41 16.21
C ILE A 190 -20.76 -6.70 17.59
N ASP A 191 -22.08 -6.69 17.68
CA ASP A 191 -22.83 -7.29 18.79
C ASP A 191 -22.79 -8.82 18.62
N TYR A 192 -21.58 -9.27 18.27
CA TYR A 192 -21.26 -10.67 18.41
C TYR A 192 -21.06 -10.87 19.90
N ASP A 193 -21.78 -11.82 20.46
CA ASP A 193 -21.35 -12.49 21.67
C ASP A 193 -19.85 -12.81 21.46
N ASP A 194 -18.96 -11.88 21.86
CA ASP A 194 -17.49 -12.05 21.83
C ASP A 194 -17.13 -13.04 22.95
N ASP A 195 -17.83 -14.20 22.90
CA ASP A 195 -17.66 -15.29 23.86
C ASP A 195 -16.21 -15.78 23.91
N ASP A 196 -15.43 -15.47 22.87
CA ASP A 196 -14.06 -15.94 22.72
C ASP A 196 -12.99 -14.85 22.95
N GLY A 197 -13.37 -13.57 23.15
CA GLY A 197 -12.47 -12.47 23.45
C GLY A 197 -11.58 -12.05 22.26
N VAL A 198 -11.89 -12.46 21.01
CA VAL A 198 -11.09 -12.16 19.81
C VAL A 198 -11.11 -10.68 19.49
N ASN A 199 -12.28 -10.05 19.51
CA ASN A 199 -12.44 -8.61 19.27
C ASN A 199 -11.70 -7.80 20.34
N GLN A 200 -11.78 -8.22 21.59
CA GLN A 200 -11.03 -7.59 22.68
C GLN A 200 -9.52 -7.72 22.49
N TYR A 201 -9.07 -8.84 21.95
CA TYR A 201 -7.65 -9.02 21.63
C TYR A 201 -7.19 -8.03 20.54
N TYR A 202 -7.95 -7.88 19.45
CA TYR A 202 -7.64 -6.92 18.38
C TYR A 202 -7.68 -5.46 18.87
N LEU A 203 -8.63 -5.11 19.72
CA LEU A 203 -8.65 -3.80 20.38
C LEU A 203 -7.42 -3.58 21.26
N ASN A 204 -6.93 -4.61 21.91
CA ASN A 204 -5.71 -4.52 22.72
C ASN A 204 -4.46 -4.39 21.83
N LEU A 205 -4.39 -5.07 20.69
CA LEU A 205 -3.31 -4.85 19.71
C LEU A 205 -3.26 -3.38 19.28
N ILE A 206 -4.40 -2.79 18.91
CA ILE A 206 -4.48 -1.37 18.52
C ILE A 206 -3.99 -0.46 19.66
N LYS A 207 -4.25 -0.80 20.91
CA LYS A 207 -3.90 0.04 22.07
C LYS A 207 -2.45 -0.09 22.53
N GLN A 208 -1.83 -1.24 22.32
CA GLN A 208 -0.58 -1.60 23.00
C GLN A 208 0.60 -1.76 22.04
N ASP A 209 0.35 -2.17 20.81
CA ASP A 209 1.39 -2.45 19.83
C ASP A 209 1.59 -1.27 18.88
N GLY A 210 2.84 -0.82 18.73
CA GLY A 210 3.18 0.31 17.89
C GLY A 210 2.75 0.13 16.44
N TRP A 211 3.03 -1.04 15.84
CA TRP A 211 2.72 -1.28 14.43
C TRP A 211 1.21 -1.32 14.17
N PHE A 212 0.44 -2.06 14.96
CA PHE A 212 -1.02 -2.18 14.80
C PHE A 212 -1.74 -0.86 15.11
N ASN A 213 -1.26 -0.12 16.09
CA ASN A 213 -1.77 1.22 16.38
C ASN A 213 -1.51 2.19 15.22
N ASP A 214 -0.29 2.19 14.68
CA ASP A 214 0.09 3.05 13.57
C ASP A 214 -0.71 2.71 12.31
N LEU A 215 -0.94 1.41 12.03
CA LEU A 215 -1.80 0.95 10.95
C LEU A 215 -3.23 1.44 11.12
N TYR A 216 -3.82 1.24 12.30
CA TYR A 216 -5.17 1.73 12.61
C TYR A 216 -5.31 3.24 12.41
N ILE A 217 -4.32 4.01 12.87
CA ILE A 217 -4.32 5.47 12.70
C ILE A 217 -4.27 5.85 11.21
N LEU A 218 -3.44 5.17 10.40
CA LEU A 218 -3.37 5.41 8.96
C LEU A 218 -4.71 5.10 8.29
N ILE A 219 -5.26 3.91 8.51
CA ILE A 219 -6.55 3.49 7.93
C ILE A 219 -7.64 4.50 8.28
N ARG A 220 -7.81 4.79 9.57
CA ARG A 220 -8.88 5.68 10.05
C ARG A 220 -8.73 7.11 9.55
N LYS A 221 -7.50 7.65 9.55
CA LYS A 221 -7.25 9.06 9.19
C LYS A 221 -7.38 9.32 7.70
N TYR A 222 -6.97 8.36 6.88
CA TYR A 222 -6.91 8.52 5.43
C TYR A 222 -7.94 7.71 4.68
N HIS A 223 -8.84 7.04 5.41
CA HIS A 223 -9.92 6.22 4.85
C HIS A 223 -9.39 5.17 3.87
N LEU A 224 -8.30 4.48 4.27
CA LEU A 224 -7.75 3.39 3.48
C LEU A 224 -8.66 2.18 3.59
N GLU A 225 -8.79 1.42 2.49
CA GLU A 225 -9.51 0.16 2.49
C GLU A 225 -8.72 -0.91 3.27
N PRO A 226 -9.20 -1.38 4.44
CA PRO A 226 -8.44 -2.32 5.25
C PRO A 226 -8.13 -3.62 4.53
N LEU A 227 -9.08 -4.14 3.75
CA LEU A 227 -8.96 -5.43 3.06
C LEU A 227 -7.99 -5.38 1.88
N ASP A 228 -7.62 -4.18 1.39
CA ASP A 228 -6.58 -4.03 0.37
C ASP A 228 -5.16 -4.08 0.96
N ILE A 229 -5.01 -4.00 2.29
CA ILE A 229 -3.71 -4.08 2.97
C ILE A 229 -3.34 -5.55 3.23
N ASP A 230 -3.47 -6.37 2.21
CA ASP A 230 -3.13 -7.79 2.25
C ASP A 230 -1.63 -8.05 1.95
N LEU A 231 -1.22 -9.32 1.99
CA LEU A 231 0.19 -9.71 1.82
C LEU A 231 0.81 -9.22 0.49
N ARG A 232 0.01 -9.07 -0.56
CA ARG A 232 0.47 -8.58 -1.88
C ARG A 232 0.89 -7.11 -1.81
N ASN A 233 0.29 -6.38 -0.88
CA ASN A 233 0.52 -4.95 -0.64
C ASN A 233 1.38 -4.70 0.59
N LEU A 234 2.10 -5.73 1.09
CA LEU A 234 3.04 -5.61 2.20
C LEU A 234 4.48 -5.87 1.74
N GLY A 235 5.41 -5.13 2.33
CA GLY A 235 6.83 -5.29 2.12
C GLY A 235 7.62 -5.14 3.41
N ILE A 236 8.92 -5.37 3.34
CA ILE A 236 9.84 -5.23 4.48
C ILE A 236 10.85 -4.14 4.15
N ALA A 237 10.92 -3.14 5.01
CA ALA A 237 11.94 -2.09 4.96
C ALA A 237 12.74 -2.06 6.27
N LEU A 238 13.96 -1.56 6.21
CA LEU A 238 14.73 -1.30 7.43
C LEU A 238 14.41 0.11 7.95
N ARG A 239 13.92 0.18 9.18
CA ARG A 239 13.69 1.44 9.89
C ARG A 239 14.63 1.50 11.08
N ASN A 240 15.63 2.38 11.02
CA ASN A 240 16.69 2.46 12.03
C ASN A 240 17.40 1.11 12.27
N GLY A 241 17.59 0.32 11.20
CA GLY A 241 18.21 -1.01 11.27
C GLY A 241 17.29 -2.14 11.73
N VAL A 242 16.00 -1.86 11.98
CA VAL A 242 15.01 -2.87 12.38
C VAL A 242 14.11 -3.22 11.20
N PRO A 243 13.95 -4.51 10.85
CA PRO A 243 12.96 -4.94 9.86
C PRO A 243 11.55 -4.51 10.28
N THR A 244 10.88 -3.77 9.41
CA THR A 244 9.53 -3.24 9.64
C THR A 244 8.64 -3.59 8.46
N ILE A 245 7.45 -4.08 8.73
CA ILE A 245 6.44 -4.29 7.68
C ILE A 245 5.93 -2.92 7.23
N VAL A 246 5.91 -2.70 5.92
CA VAL A 246 5.44 -1.47 5.30
C VAL A 246 4.37 -1.76 4.25
N ILE A 247 3.48 -0.80 4.04
CA ILE A 247 2.36 -0.89 3.09
C ILE A 247 2.86 -0.39 1.73
N LEU A 248 2.92 -1.26 0.73
CA LEU A 248 3.44 -0.95 -0.62
C LEU A 248 2.51 -0.05 -1.43
N ASP A 249 1.21 -0.20 -1.23
CA ASP A 249 0.17 0.54 -1.93
C ASP A 249 -0.82 1.13 -0.92
N SER A 250 -0.66 2.41 -0.63
CA SER A 250 -1.56 3.20 0.22
C SER A 250 -2.39 4.20 -0.59
N GLY A 251 -2.41 4.05 -1.92
CA GLY A 251 -3.12 4.96 -2.81
C GLY A 251 -4.61 4.66 -2.95
N LEU A 252 -5.10 3.53 -2.43
CA LEU A 252 -6.51 3.16 -2.50
C LEU A 252 -7.23 3.61 -1.22
N ASN A 253 -8.10 4.59 -1.36
CA ASN A 253 -8.98 5.07 -0.29
C ASN A 253 -10.42 5.16 -0.79
N ASP A 254 -11.36 5.45 0.11
CA ASP A 254 -12.80 5.51 -0.20
C ASP A 254 -13.12 6.44 -1.38
N GLU A 255 -12.43 7.58 -1.50
CA GLU A 255 -12.67 8.54 -2.60
C GLU A 255 -12.23 7.96 -3.96
N VAL A 256 -11.06 7.31 -3.99
CA VAL A 256 -10.55 6.67 -5.20
C VAL A 256 -11.41 5.46 -5.56
N CYS A 257 -11.77 4.64 -4.56
CA CYS A 257 -12.67 3.50 -4.76
C CYS A 257 -14.02 3.94 -5.33
N ALA A 258 -14.70 4.88 -4.71
CA ALA A 258 -16.01 5.35 -5.14
C ALA A 258 -16.02 6.00 -6.53
N LYS A 259 -14.87 6.57 -6.96
CA LYS A 259 -14.78 7.29 -8.23
C LYS A 259 -14.39 6.42 -9.42
N TYR A 260 -13.62 5.35 -9.19
CA TYR A 260 -12.97 4.61 -10.28
C TYR A 260 -13.24 3.10 -10.27
N TYR A 261 -13.77 2.54 -9.17
CA TYR A 261 -14.08 1.13 -9.00
C TYR A 261 -15.53 0.92 -8.53
#